data_6d37b15dada38244080e92a2deaf9c8a
#
_entry.id   6d37b15dada38244080e92a2deaf9c8a
#
_cell.length_a   1.000
_cell.length_b   1.000
_cell.length_c   1.000
_cell.angle_alpha   90.00
_cell.angle_beta   90.00
_cell.angle_gamma   90.00
#
_symmetry.space_group_name_H-M   'P 1'
#
loop_
_entity.id
_entity.type
_entity.pdbx_description
1 polymer ?
#
loop_
_entity_poly.entity_id
_entity_poly.type
_entity_poly.pdbx_seq_one_letter_code
_entity_poly.pdbx_strand_id
1 'polypeptide(L)'
;CHIPTYAKANATKLEWDWSTAGKLKNGEPYEIDDKDGNHTYLSIKGSFKWGKNLEPDYVWFNGTANHYLMGEVIADTTHPVQINTLYGSYDDVNSKITPVKIHRGNQPYDPVNRILITPKLYSDKKGEGAFWQDFDWQKSAEVGMQDNGLPFSGKVGFINTIAYWPINHMVAPKEESLACTECHSESNSRLADL
;
A
#
# COMPACT_ATOMS: atom_id res chain seq x y z
N CYS A 1 -8.71 16.48 -15.38
CA CYS A 1 -9.27 16.26 -16.74
C CYS A 1 -8.30 15.52 -17.66
N HIS A 2 -6.98 15.77 -17.56
CA HIS A 2 -5.98 15.22 -18.48
C HIS A 2 -5.34 13.90 -18.02
N ILE A 3 -5.83 13.28 -16.96
CA ILE A 3 -5.42 11.95 -16.52
C ILE A 3 -6.67 11.07 -16.37
N PRO A 4 -7.30 10.69 -17.50
CA PRO A 4 -8.52 9.89 -17.46
C PRO A 4 -8.30 8.49 -16.90
N THR A 5 -7.11 7.92 -17.14
CA THR A 5 -6.71 6.61 -16.63
C THR A 5 -5.21 6.58 -16.36
N TYR A 6 -4.78 5.68 -15.50
CA TYR A 6 -3.37 5.40 -15.23
C TYR A 6 -3.04 3.91 -15.39
N ALA A 7 -1.77 3.53 -15.23
CA ALA A 7 -1.27 2.18 -15.46
C ALA A 7 -1.56 1.67 -16.90
N LYS A 8 -1.36 2.53 -17.91
CA LYS A 8 -1.69 2.24 -19.31
C LYS A 8 -0.78 1.18 -19.92
N ALA A 9 0.53 1.28 -19.73
CA ALA A 9 1.50 0.37 -20.32
C ALA A 9 1.65 -0.92 -19.49
N ASN A 10 1.93 -0.78 -18.22
CA ASN A 10 2.13 -1.88 -17.29
C ASN A 10 1.10 -1.83 -16.14
N ALA A 11 0.73 -3.00 -15.62
CA ALA A 11 -0.10 -3.09 -14.43
C ALA A 11 0.62 -2.46 -13.23
N THR A 12 -0.16 -1.88 -12.32
CA THR A 12 0.31 -1.36 -11.03
C THR A 12 -0.24 -2.17 -9.88
N LYS A 13 0.54 -2.31 -8.81
CA LYS A 13 0.11 -3.01 -7.61
C LYS A 13 -0.86 -2.13 -6.82
N LEU A 14 -2.06 -2.66 -6.55
CA LEU A 14 -3.13 -1.99 -5.79
C LEU A 14 -3.19 -2.48 -4.34
N GLU A 15 -3.01 -3.79 -4.14
CA GLU A 15 -3.08 -4.40 -2.83
C GLU A 15 -1.85 -5.28 -2.58
N TRP A 16 -1.42 -5.31 -1.31
CA TRP A 16 -0.34 -6.16 -0.85
C TRP A 16 -0.65 -6.70 0.55
N ASP A 17 -0.91 -8.00 0.62
CA ASP A 17 -1.23 -8.68 1.87
C ASP A 17 -0.06 -9.54 2.35
N TRP A 18 0.71 -9.00 3.29
CA TRP A 18 1.81 -9.69 3.94
C TRP A 18 1.36 -10.82 4.85
N SER A 19 0.13 -10.79 5.38
CA SER A 19 -0.37 -11.83 6.30
C SER A 19 -0.48 -13.19 5.64
N THR A 20 -0.53 -13.22 4.33
CA THR A 20 -0.60 -14.46 3.53
C THR A 20 0.77 -15.04 3.19
N ALA A 21 1.87 -14.33 3.46
CA ALA A 21 3.23 -14.79 3.20
C ALA A 21 3.62 -15.98 4.07
N GLY A 22 4.62 -16.73 3.63
CA GLY A 22 5.18 -17.86 4.36
C GLY A 22 4.55 -19.22 4.04
N LYS A 23 3.57 -19.30 3.12
CA LYS A 23 3.04 -20.60 2.70
C LYS A 23 4.06 -21.32 1.82
N LEU A 24 4.25 -22.60 2.10
CA LEU A 24 5.15 -23.48 1.36
C LEU A 24 4.35 -24.59 0.68
N LYS A 25 4.84 -25.05 -0.47
CA LYS A 25 4.30 -26.21 -1.19
C LYS A 25 5.34 -27.32 -1.14
N ASN A 26 5.01 -28.44 -0.50
CA ASN A 26 5.95 -29.53 -0.25
C ASN A 26 7.25 -29.10 0.47
N GLY A 27 7.16 -28.09 1.36
CA GLY A 27 8.31 -27.56 2.09
C GLY A 27 9.13 -26.51 1.33
N GLU A 28 8.79 -26.21 0.07
CA GLU A 28 9.50 -25.24 -0.77
C GLU A 28 8.67 -23.99 -1.03
N PRO A 29 9.31 -22.81 -1.15
CA PRO A 29 8.64 -21.59 -1.55
C PRO A 29 8.10 -21.70 -2.99
N TYR A 30 7.00 -21.02 -3.26
CA TYR A 30 6.37 -21.03 -4.57
C TYR A 30 5.82 -19.66 -4.93
N GLU A 31 5.49 -19.50 -6.21
CA GLU A 31 4.86 -18.30 -6.78
C GLU A 31 3.63 -18.68 -7.60
N ILE A 32 2.73 -17.72 -7.77
CA ILE A 32 1.56 -17.80 -8.63
C ILE A 32 1.50 -16.49 -9.44
N ASP A 33 1.39 -16.66 -10.75
CA ASP A 33 1.26 -15.54 -11.68
C ASP A 33 -0.15 -15.50 -12.28
N ASP A 34 -0.58 -14.29 -12.66
CA ASP A 34 -1.75 -14.11 -13.48
C ASP A 34 -1.42 -14.40 -14.98
N LYS A 35 -2.44 -14.30 -15.83
CA LYS A 35 -2.30 -14.52 -17.28
C LYS A 35 -1.35 -13.50 -17.96
N ASP A 36 -1.10 -12.36 -17.33
CA ASP A 36 -0.27 -11.27 -17.85
C ASP A 36 1.16 -11.31 -17.28
N GLY A 37 1.49 -12.34 -16.47
CA GLY A 37 2.80 -12.56 -15.85
C GLY A 37 3.06 -11.72 -14.61
N ASN A 38 2.04 -11.14 -14.00
CA ASN A 38 2.20 -10.45 -12.72
C ASN A 38 2.09 -11.46 -11.57
N HIS A 39 3.03 -11.43 -10.63
CA HIS A 39 2.93 -12.26 -9.45
C HIS A 39 1.69 -11.90 -8.63
N THR A 40 0.75 -12.83 -8.47
CA THR A 40 -0.41 -12.69 -7.58
C THR A 40 -0.13 -13.24 -6.19
N TYR A 41 0.88 -14.09 -6.06
CA TYR A 41 1.38 -14.61 -4.79
C TYR A 41 2.88 -14.93 -4.88
N LEU A 42 3.60 -14.61 -3.81
CA LEU A 42 4.97 -15.08 -3.56
C LEU A 42 5.08 -15.54 -2.12
N SER A 43 5.65 -16.74 -1.87
CA SER A 43 5.88 -17.24 -0.49
C SER A 43 6.63 -16.21 0.38
N ILE A 44 7.59 -15.50 -0.19
CA ILE A 44 8.41 -14.50 0.49
C ILE A 44 7.70 -13.16 0.74
N LYS A 45 6.56 -12.87 0.07
CA LYS A 45 5.92 -11.53 0.10
C LYS A 45 4.42 -11.56 0.32
N GLY A 46 3.75 -12.72 0.18
CA GLY A 46 2.29 -12.84 0.28
C GLY A 46 1.57 -12.53 -1.04
N SER A 47 0.33 -12.09 -0.91
CA SER A 47 -0.58 -11.90 -2.03
C SER A 47 -0.58 -10.48 -2.56
N PHE A 48 -0.84 -10.34 -3.87
CA PHE A 48 -0.93 -9.06 -4.56
C PHE A 48 -2.19 -8.97 -5.41
N LYS A 49 -2.68 -7.73 -5.58
CA LYS A 49 -3.68 -7.40 -6.57
C LYS A 49 -3.15 -6.33 -7.50
N TRP A 50 -3.28 -6.57 -8.79
CA TRP A 50 -2.79 -5.68 -9.84
C TRP A 50 -3.96 -5.11 -10.64
N GLY A 51 -3.75 -3.94 -11.20
CA GLY A 51 -4.71 -3.32 -12.10
C GLY A 51 -4.03 -2.59 -13.24
N LYS A 52 -4.74 -2.47 -14.36
CA LYS A 52 -4.30 -1.78 -15.58
C LYS A 52 -5.45 -0.96 -16.15
N ASN A 53 -5.12 0.19 -16.76
CA ASN A 53 -6.10 1.14 -17.29
C ASN A 53 -7.15 1.57 -16.26
N LEU A 54 -6.69 1.96 -15.09
CA LEU A 54 -7.53 2.29 -13.95
C LEU A 54 -7.94 3.76 -13.95
N GLU A 55 -9.14 4.04 -13.51
CA GLU A 55 -9.55 5.40 -13.17
C GLU A 55 -8.86 5.83 -11.87
N PRO A 56 -8.35 7.07 -11.77
CA PRO A 56 -7.84 7.59 -10.51
C PRO A 56 -8.94 7.76 -9.46
N ASP A 57 -8.59 7.56 -8.20
CA ASP A 57 -9.31 8.17 -7.08
C ASP A 57 -8.95 9.66 -7.00
N TYR A 58 -9.77 10.46 -6.31
CA TYR A 58 -9.52 11.90 -6.17
C TYR A 58 -9.50 12.28 -4.71
N VAL A 59 -8.64 13.24 -4.36
CA VAL A 59 -8.55 13.82 -3.02
C VAL A 59 -8.36 15.32 -3.10
N TRP A 60 -8.79 16.04 -2.06
CA TRP A 60 -8.37 17.43 -1.84
C TRP A 60 -6.92 17.42 -1.35
N PHE A 61 -6.06 18.15 -2.04
CA PHE A 61 -4.64 18.23 -1.68
C PHE A 61 -4.12 19.66 -1.80
N ASN A 62 -3.56 20.17 -0.70
CA ASN A 62 -3.05 21.54 -0.62
C ASN A 62 -1.53 21.65 -0.79
N GLY A 63 -0.86 20.54 -1.18
CA GLY A 63 0.59 20.48 -1.34
C GLY A 63 1.35 20.05 -0.09
N THR A 64 0.66 19.82 1.04
CA THR A 64 1.28 19.37 2.28
C THR A 64 0.87 17.94 2.62
N ALA A 65 1.82 17.18 3.17
CA ALA A 65 1.60 15.77 3.51
C ALA A 65 2.33 15.41 4.80
N ASN A 66 1.88 14.34 5.43
CA ASN A 66 2.58 13.67 6.52
C ASN A 66 2.83 12.21 6.18
N HIS A 67 3.75 11.57 6.88
CA HIS A 67 4.06 10.16 6.75
C HIS A 67 4.10 9.50 8.11
N TYR A 68 3.65 8.24 8.18
CA TYR A 68 3.90 7.39 9.33
C TYR A 68 5.42 7.20 9.48
N LEU A 69 5.94 7.50 10.65
CA LEU A 69 7.37 7.34 10.96
C LEU A 69 7.62 6.00 11.65
N MET A 70 8.78 5.43 11.38
CA MET A 70 9.20 4.18 11.99
C MET A 70 9.18 4.28 13.52
N GLY A 71 8.44 3.37 14.18
CA GLY A 71 8.25 3.39 15.64
C GLY A 71 7.16 4.32 16.14
N GLU A 72 6.46 5.04 15.27
CA GLU A 72 5.30 5.85 15.67
C GLU A 72 4.16 4.97 16.17
N VAL A 73 3.52 5.40 17.26
CA VAL A 73 2.40 4.65 17.85
C VAL A 73 1.13 4.88 17.05
N ILE A 74 0.51 3.79 16.61
CA ILE A 74 -0.78 3.81 15.93
C ILE A 74 -1.88 4.17 16.93
N ALA A 75 -2.47 5.34 16.81
CA ALA A 75 -3.49 5.85 17.72
C ALA A 75 -4.80 5.05 17.63
N ASP A 76 -5.19 4.69 16.39
CA ASP A 76 -6.41 3.93 16.11
C ASP A 76 -6.09 2.71 15.25
N THR A 77 -6.38 1.52 15.78
CA THR A 77 -6.20 0.24 15.11
C THR A 77 -7.49 -0.32 14.50
N THR A 78 -8.59 0.41 14.58
CA THR A 78 -9.90 0.00 14.03
C THR A 78 -10.09 0.42 12.57
N HIS A 79 -9.28 1.39 12.12
CA HIS A 79 -9.24 1.87 10.74
C HIS A 79 -7.89 1.57 10.09
N PRO A 80 -7.79 1.56 8.76
CA PRO A 80 -6.51 1.40 8.08
C PRO A 80 -5.51 2.49 8.48
N VAL A 81 -4.30 2.08 8.83
CA VAL A 81 -3.21 3.02 9.16
C VAL A 81 -2.80 3.78 7.90
N GLN A 82 -2.83 5.09 7.96
CA GLN A 82 -2.36 5.94 6.88
C GLN A 82 -0.83 5.96 6.86
N ILE A 83 -0.23 5.32 5.86
CA ILE A 83 1.23 5.37 5.66
C ILE A 83 1.66 6.78 5.25
N ASN A 84 0.82 7.47 4.50
CA ASN A 84 0.91 8.90 4.28
C ASN A 84 -0.47 9.53 4.33
N THR A 85 -0.52 10.81 4.72
CA THR A 85 -1.73 11.63 4.74
C THR A 85 -1.51 12.81 3.79
N LEU A 86 -2.40 12.99 2.83
CA LEU A 86 -2.44 14.19 1.99
C LEU A 86 -3.42 15.17 2.64
N TYR A 87 -2.96 16.37 2.96
CA TYR A 87 -3.83 17.39 3.58
C TYR A 87 -4.54 18.24 2.54
N GLY A 88 -5.76 18.59 2.85
CA GLY A 88 -6.60 19.44 2.05
C GLY A 88 -8.08 19.23 2.34
N SER A 89 -8.89 20.19 1.99
CA SER A 89 -10.34 20.12 2.09
C SER A 89 -11.00 21.05 1.05
N TYR A 90 -12.30 20.91 0.90
CA TYR A 90 -13.10 21.78 0.04
C TYR A 90 -12.96 23.26 0.42
N ASP A 91 -12.89 23.57 1.73
CA ASP A 91 -12.82 24.94 2.25
C ASP A 91 -11.40 25.52 2.28
N ASP A 92 -10.38 24.72 1.99
CA ASP A 92 -8.98 25.18 1.93
C ASP A 92 -8.69 25.76 0.55
N VAL A 93 -8.49 27.09 0.50
CA VAL A 93 -8.23 27.86 -0.74
C VAL A 93 -6.98 27.39 -1.51
N ASN A 94 -6.06 26.69 -0.84
CA ASN A 94 -4.86 26.14 -1.46
C ASN A 94 -5.09 24.74 -2.01
N SER A 95 -6.19 24.08 -1.64
CA SER A 95 -6.47 22.72 -2.08
C SER A 95 -6.86 22.65 -3.55
N LYS A 96 -6.41 21.58 -4.18
CA LYS A 96 -6.78 21.21 -5.54
C LYS A 96 -7.30 19.77 -5.55
N ILE A 97 -8.27 19.49 -6.40
CA ILE A 97 -8.68 18.12 -6.68
C ILE A 97 -7.51 17.45 -7.39
N THR A 98 -6.96 16.42 -6.76
CA THR A 98 -5.74 15.76 -7.21
C THR A 98 -6.02 14.28 -7.45
N PRO A 99 -5.72 13.76 -8.66
CA PRO A 99 -5.86 12.34 -8.93
C PRO A 99 -4.79 11.56 -8.15
N VAL A 100 -5.21 10.47 -7.53
CA VAL A 100 -4.34 9.59 -6.76
C VAL A 100 -4.57 8.13 -7.12
N LYS A 101 -3.53 7.33 -6.93
CA LYS A 101 -3.65 5.89 -6.77
C LYS A 101 -3.71 5.57 -5.28
N ILE A 102 -4.70 4.80 -4.87
CA ILE A 102 -4.76 4.26 -3.51
C ILE A 102 -4.10 2.89 -3.50
N HIS A 103 -3.09 2.73 -2.63
CA HIS A 103 -2.47 1.44 -2.35
C HIS A 103 -2.92 0.94 -0.99
N ARG A 104 -3.47 -0.27 -0.94
CA ARG A 104 -3.92 -0.92 0.30
C ARG A 104 -2.96 -2.02 0.67
N GLY A 105 -2.58 -2.07 1.93
CA GLY A 105 -1.70 -3.10 2.48
C GLY A 105 -2.32 -3.78 3.68
N ASN A 106 -1.81 -4.97 4.00
CA ASN A 106 -2.00 -5.62 5.28
C ASN A 106 -0.60 -5.97 5.79
N GLN A 107 -0.12 -5.19 6.76
CA GLN A 107 1.29 -5.19 7.17
C GLN A 107 1.45 -5.75 8.59
N PRO A 108 2.62 -6.34 8.90
CA PRO A 108 2.90 -6.82 10.24
C PRO A 108 3.00 -5.65 11.23
N TYR A 109 2.37 -5.79 12.39
CA TYR A 109 2.46 -4.83 13.48
C TYR A 109 2.53 -5.53 14.84
N ASP A 110 3.07 -4.84 15.82
CA ASP A 110 3.05 -5.25 17.22
C ASP A 110 1.72 -4.78 17.86
N PRO A 111 0.79 -5.68 18.18
CA PRO A 111 -0.52 -5.29 18.71
C PRO A 111 -0.49 -4.75 20.13
N VAL A 112 0.59 -4.95 20.89
CA VAL A 112 0.75 -4.45 22.25
C VAL A 112 1.36 -3.06 22.25
N ASN A 113 2.47 -2.87 21.53
CA ASN A 113 3.11 -1.57 21.39
C ASN A 113 2.40 -0.66 20.39
N ARG A 114 1.52 -1.23 19.54
CA ARG A 114 0.77 -0.54 18.48
C ARG A 114 1.67 0.21 17.51
N ILE A 115 2.72 -0.44 17.04
CA ILE A 115 3.64 0.09 16.03
C ILE A 115 3.79 -0.90 14.89
N LEU A 116 4.06 -0.41 13.67
CA LEU A 116 4.40 -1.29 12.56
C LEU A 116 5.72 -2.01 12.84
N ILE A 117 5.76 -3.29 12.49
CA ILE A 117 6.98 -4.09 12.59
C ILE A 117 7.87 -3.84 11.38
N THR A 118 9.17 -3.65 11.62
CA THR A 118 10.21 -3.63 10.60
C THR A 118 10.92 -4.99 10.61
N PRO A 119 10.41 -6.00 9.88
CA PRO A 119 10.97 -7.34 9.95
C PRO A 119 12.32 -7.43 9.24
N LYS A 120 13.21 -8.29 9.71
CA LYS A 120 14.39 -8.68 8.94
C LYS A 120 13.93 -9.54 7.76
N LEU A 121 14.05 -9.04 6.54
CA LEU A 121 13.54 -9.76 5.36
C LEU A 121 14.61 -10.66 4.73
N TYR A 122 15.85 -10.22 4.66
CA TYR A 122 16.93 -10.89 3.93
C TYR A 122 18.11 -11.24 4.83
N SER A 123 18.74 -12.37 4.54
CA SER A 123 20.05 -12.80 5.02
C SER A 123 20.67 -13.74 3.98
N ASP A 124 22.00 -13.84 3.98
CA ASP A 124 22.73 -14.78 3.13
C ASP A 124 22.59 -16.24 3.62
N LYS A 125 22.18 -16.41 4.89
CA LYS A 125 22.11 -17.73 5.53
C LYS A 125 20.74 -17.97 6.15
N LYS A 126 20.30 -19.22 6.08
CA LYS A 126 19.13 -19.72 6.80
C LYS A 126 19.42 -19.78 8.31
N GLY A 127 18.39 -19.53 9.11
CA GLY A 127 18.50 -19.57 10.58
C GLY A 127 18.90 -18.25 11.23
N GLU A 128 19.17 -17.20 10.47
CA GLU A 128 19.51 -15.86 10.98
C GLU A 128 18.28 -14.96 11.25
N GLY A 129 17.08 -15.54 11.18
CA GLY A 129 15.83 -14.83 11.43
C GLY A 129 15.36 -13.94 10.28
N ALA A 130 15.83 -14.17 9.06
CA ALA A 130 15.35 -13.44 7.89
C ALA A 130 14.12 -14.14 7.30
N PHE A 131 13.01 -13.40 7.16
CA PHE A 131 11.73 -13.99 6.75
C PHE A 131 11.79 -14.72 5.40
N TRP A 132 12.53 -14.18 4.42
CA TRP A 132 12.63 -14.80 3.10
C TRP A 132 13.43 -16.12 3.06
N GLN A 133 14.15 -16.43 4.15
CA GLN A 133 14.91 -17.67 4.32
C GLN A 133 14.22 -18.64 5.27
N ASP A 134 13.67 -18.10 6.37
CA ASP A 134 13.20 -18.91 7.49
C ASP A 134 11.67 -19.04 7.54
N PHE A 135 10.93 -18.14 6.86
CA PHE A 135 9.46 -18.06 6.86
C PHE A 135 8.85 -18.00 8.26
N ASP A 136 9.58 -17.42 9.21
CA ASP A 136 9.18 -17.25 10.61
C ASP A 136 8.97 -15.75 10.92
N TRP A 137 7.70 -15.34 11.00
CA TRP A 137 7.34 -13.96 11.31
C TRP A 137 7.80 -13.54 12.70
N GLN A 138 7.72 -14.45 13.68
CA GLN A 138 8.09 -14.14 15.05
C GLN A 138 9.57 -13.81 15.17
N LYS A 139 10.42 -14.67 14.58
CA LYS A 139 11.87 -14.50 14.61
C LYS A 139 12.31 -13.31 13.77
N SER A 140 11.69 -13.12 12.60
CA SER A 140 11.98 -12.00 11.71
C SER A 140 11.62 -10.65 12.33
N ALA A 141 10.49 -10.59 13.05
CA ALA A 141 10.07 -9.40 13.78
C ALA A 141 11.04 -9.11 14.96
N GLU A 142 11.37 -10.12 15.76
CA GLU A 142 12.31 -9.98 16.89
C GLU A 142 13.63 -9.37 16.43
N VAL A 143 14.27 -9.97 15.41
CA VAL A 143 15.56 -9.51 14.92
C VAL A 143 15.45 -8.14 14.26
N GLY A 144 14.45 -7.93 13.39
CA GLY A 144 14.31 -6.68 12.67
C GLY A 144 13.98 -5.48 13.59
N MET A 145 13.15 -5.68 14.61
CA MET A 145 12.85 -4.64 15.59
C MET A 145 14.08 -4.32 16.47
N GLN A 146 14.82 -5.34 16.86
CA GLN A 146 16.07 -5.17 17.61
C GLN A 146 17.12 -4.40 16.79
N ASP A 147 17.33 -4.78 15.51
CA ASP A 147 18.30 -4.13 14.61
C ASP A 147 17.98 -2.64 14.41
N ASN A 148 16.70 -2.27 14.49
CA ASN A 148 16.23 -0.88 14.38
C ASN A 148 16.07 -0.16 15.74
N GLY A 149 16.43 -0.78 16.86
CA GLY A 149 16.30 -0.18 18.20
C GLY A 149 14.85 0.07 18.62
N LEU A 150 13.90 -0.69 18.09
CA LEU A 150 12.46 -0.57 18.38
C LEU A 150 12.02 -1.59 19.44
N PRO A 151 11.02 -1.24 20.29
CA PRO A 151 10.44 -2.18 21.22
C PRO A 151 9.64 -3.27 20.48
N PHE A 152 9.76 -4.50 20.96
CA PHE A 152 8.95 -5.61 20.46
C PHE A 152 8.35 -6.41 21.63
N SER A 153 7.03 -6.57 21.60
CA SER A 153 6.29 -7.25 22.68
C SER A 153 6.37 -8.78 22.61
N GLY A 154 6.96 -9.33 21.55
CA GLY A 154 6.92 -10.75 21.26
C GLY A 154 5.62 -11.20 20.58
N LYS A 155 4.80 -10.27 20.07
CA LYS A 155 3.56 -10.60 19.35
C LYS A 155 3.55 -9.99 17.98
N VAL A 156 3.22 -10.79 16.97
CA VAL A 156 3.01 -10.36 15.59
C VAL A 156 1.53 -10.43 15.27
N GLY A 157 0.95 -9.30 14.89
CA GLY A 157 -0.36 -9.19 14.27
C GLY A 157 -0.24 -8.61 12.87
N PHE A 158 -1.38 -8.45 12.19
CA PHE A 158 -1.44 -7.77 10.90
C PHE A 158 -2.50 -6.70 10.94
N ILE A 159 -2.21 -5.55 10.34
CA ILE A 159 -3.09 -4.39 10.31
C ILE A 159 -3.21 -3.85 8.89
N ASN A 160 -4.43 -3.44 8.54
CA ASN A 160 -4.67 -2.79 7.26
C ASN A 160 -3.98 -1.43 7.20
N THR A 161 -3.39 -1.13 6.06
CA THR A 161 -2.73 0.14 5.77
C THR A 161 -3.24 0.73 4.48
N ILE A 162 -3.13 2.04 4.34
CA ILE A 162 -3.50 2.78 3.14
C ILE A 162 -2.42 3.81 2.82
N ALA A 163 -2.08 3.93 1.54
CA ALA A 163 -1.15 4.94 1.05
C ALA A 163 -1.69 5.61 -0.22
N TYR A 164 -1.57 6.92 -0.28
CA TYR A 164 -2.02 7.75 -1.40
C TYR A 164 -0.83 8.16 -2.25
N TRP A 165 -0.90 7.86 -3.54
CA TRP A 165 0.14 8.18 -4.51
C TRP A 165 -0.39 9.18 -5.53
N PRO A 166 -0.06 10.48 -5.42
CA PRO A 166 -0.46 11.47 -6.42
C PRO A 166 0.01 11.07 -7.82
N ILE A 167 -0.89 11.16 -8.78
CA ILE A 167 -0.61 10.86 -10.19
C ILE A 167 -0.41 12.18 -10.91
N ASN A 168 0.83 12.44 -11.35
CA ASN A 168 1.23 13.66 -12.06
C ASN A 168 1.83 13.38 -13.44
N HIS A 169 1.68 12.17 -13.92
CA HIS A 169 2.11 11.68 -15.23
C HIS A 169 0.96 10.92 -15.90
N MET A 170 1.15 10.35 -17.08
CA MET A 170 0.09 9.71 -17.88
C MET A 170 -0.94 10.71 -18.44
N VAL A 171 -0.51 11.95 -18.68
CA VAL A 171 -1.34 12.98 -19.28
C VAL A 171 -1.77 12.53 -20.67
N ALA A 172 -3.07 12.58 -20.91
CA ALA A 172 -3.68 12.25 -22.20
C ALA A 172 -3.68 13.46 -23.14
N PRO A 173 -3.67 13.26 -24.45
CA PRO A 173 -3.89 14.32 -25.42
C PRO A 173 -5.29 14.92 -25.23
N LYS A 174 -5.50 16.11 -25.80
CA LYS A 174 -6.74 16.88 -25.62
C LYS A 174 -8.00 16.08 -26.00
N GLU A 175 -7.89 15.28 -27.03
CA GLU A 175 -8.98 14.48 -27.58
C GLU A 175 -9.41 13.32 -26.65
N GLU A 176 -8.56 12.94 -25.73
CA GLU A 176 -8.81 11.89 -24.74
C GLU A 176 -9.04 12.45 -23.31
N SER A 177 -9.10 13.78 -23.16
CA SER A 177 -9.36 14.38 -21.85
C SER A 177 -10.80 14.16 -21.43
N LEU A 178 -11.04 14.11 -20.11
CA LEU A 178 -12.37 13.93 -19.54
C LEU A 178 -13.31 15.08 -19.96
N ALA A 179 -14.54 14.73 -20.30
CA ALA A 179 -15.62 15.70 -20.47
C ALA A 179 -16.07 16.26 -19.12
N CYS A 180 -16.61 17.48 -19.11
CA CYS A 180 -17.11 18.11 -17.89
C CYS A 180 -18.16 17.26 -17.16
N THR A 181 -19.00 16.55 -17.89
CA THR A 181 -20.06 15.68 -17.37
C THR A 181 -19.55 14.43 -16.65
N GLU A 182 -18.31 14.03 -16.84
CA GLU A 182 -17.73 12.89 -16.11
C GLU A 182 -17.43 13.24 -14.64
N CYS A 183 -17.26 14.52 -14.34
CA CYS A 183 -17.06 15.02 -12.98
C CYS A 183 -18.28 15.80 -12.47
N HIS A 184 -19.01 16.50 -13.36
CA HIS A 184 -20.16 17.34 -13.05
C HIS A 184 -21.47 16.67 -13.49
N SER A 185 -21.81 15.54 -12.87
CA SER A 185 -23.06 14.81 -13.11
C SER A 185 -23.71 14.42 -11.79
N GLU A 186 -25.03 14.28 -11.79
CA GLU A 186 -25.79 13.85 -10.60
C GLU A 186 -25.62 12.36 -10.29
N SER A 187 -25.18 11.58 -11.27
CA SER A 187 -24.97 10.14 -11.13
C SER A 187 -23.67 9.73 -11.82
N ASN A 188 -22.97 8.76 -11.24
CA ASN A 188 -21.71 8.23 -11.74
C ASN A 188 -20.58 9.28 -11.91
N SER A 189 -20.61 10.35 -11.09
CA SER A 189 -19.52 11.33 -11.06
C SER A 189 -18.24 10.66 -10.57
N ARG A 190 -17.12 10.94 -11.24
CA ARG A 190 -15.79 10.52 -10.76
C ARG A 190 -15.39 11.17 -9.43
N LEU A 191 -16.10 12.21 -9.02
CA LEU A 191 -15.87 12.95 -7.77
C LEU A 191 -16.92 12.63 -6.71
N ALA A 192 -17.70 11.54 -6.85
CA ALA A 192 -18.79 11.20 -5.94
C ALA A 192 -18.32 10.94 -4.50
N ASP A 193 -17.07 10.50 -4.32
CA ASP A 193 -16.48 10.18 -3.02
C ASP A 193 -15.58 11.32 -2.47
N LEU A 194 -15.58 12.49 -3.09
CA LEU A 194 -14.80 13.66 -2.72
C LEU A 194 -15.61 14.59 -1.82
#